data_6a157318cd81d1eea1354d1749013f3f
#
_entry.id   6a157318cd81d1eea1354d1749013f3f
#
_cell.length_a   1.000
_cell.length_b   1.000
_cell.length_c   1.000
_cell.angle_alpha   90.00
_cell.angle_beta   90.00
_cell.angle_gamma   90.00
#
_symmetry.space_group_name_H-M   'P 1'
#
loop_
_entity.id
_entity.type
_entity.pdbx_description
1 polymer ?
#
loop_
_entity_poly.entity_id
_entity_poly.type
_entity_poly.pdbx_seq_one_letter_code
_entity_poly.pdbx_strand_id
1 'polypeptide(L)'
;MKSKFLSVTIVILSCVLMIILSSCNRINTDEDRFFVDNDNRLRMIDIKKNGPDIVVPEKVGDKVIRIIYLEDSYFSKIDSIDVSNVSELEYFTLELWGGGSYSKLKRLDFRKNKKLRDVTVNRTKALEEIIFNKNCETVCLFNTYIKELDLKLLKKLNHFTYWHGPLESIDLSNNTNLDQVWIKNANIKTVDIKKLKKLKSIVFYGVPLEELDISNNPNLVAVRTYNTNVKVLDVSNNPKLKFIEVDEGTEIIGETNAEIKYWTKEDIERLEEKSKDN
;
A
#
# COMPACT_ATOMS: atom_id res chain seq x y z
N MET A 1 14.61 14.92 27.61
CA MET A 1 14.68 14.84 26.15
C MET A 1 13.76 13.71 25.68
N LYS A 2 12.46 14.00 25.58
CA LYS A 2 11.43 13.08 25.07
C LYS A 2 10.56 13.92 24.15
N SER A 3 10.77 13.83 22.86
CA SER A 3 9.77 14.18 21.82
C SER A 3 10.48 14.37 20.49
N LYS A 4 10.35 13.45 19.58
CA LYS A 4 10.41 13.65 18.11
C LYS A 4 10.39 12.32 17.34
N PHE A 5 9.76 11.26 17.90
CA PHE A 5 9.48 10.03 17.12
C PHE A 5 8.09 10.05 16.47
N LEU A 6 7.51 11.26 16.25
CA LEU A 6 6.07 11.41 16.01
C LEU A 6 5.63 11.58 14.54
N SER A 7 6.52 11.60 13.55
CA SER A 7 6.08 11.95 12.19
C SER A 7 6.03 10.80 11.17
N VAL A 8 6.59 9.64 11.47
CA VAL A 8 6.59 8.48 10.55
C VAL A 8 5.45 7.51 10.86
N THR A 9 5.04 7.46 12.12
CA THR A 9 3.86 6.68 12.58
C THR A 9 2.54 7.25 12.05
N ILE A 10 2.51 8.53 11.68
CA ILE A 10 1.26 9.24 11.30
C ILE A 10 0.74 8.82 9.92
N VAL A 11 1.58 8.40 8.98
CA VAL A 11 1.12 7.98 7.65
C VAL A 11 0.66 6.51 7.66
N ILE A 12 1.28 5.65 8.45
CA ILE A 12 0.74 4.31 8.74
C ILE A 12 -0.56 4.45 9.54
N LEU A 13 -0.65 5.46 10.41
CA LEU A 13 -1.86 5.78 11.16
C LEU A 13 -2.96 6.40 10.28
N SER A 14 -2.68 7.07 9.16
CA SER A 14 -3.76 7.57 8.29
C SER A 14 -4.44 6.45 7.49
N CYS A 15 -3.72 5.38 7.18
CA CYS A 15 -4.35 4.13 6.69
C CYS A 15 -4.95 3.30 7.84
N VAL A 16 -4.48 3.46 9.09
CA VAL A 16 -4.89 2.67 10.24
C VAL A 16 -5.73 3.49 11.24
N LEU A 17 -5.61 4.82 11.29
CA LEU A 17 -6.17 5.67 12.36
C LEU A 17 -7.55 6.28 12.05
N MET A 18 -8.30 5.79 11.04
CA MET A 18 -9.75 6.02 11.00
C MET A 18 -10.56 4.97 11.80
N ILE A 19 -9.91 4.19 12.66
CA ILE A 19 -10.49 2.96 13.19
C ILE A 19 -11.08 3.08 14.60
N ILE A 20 -10.94 4.15 15.33
CA ILE A 20 -11.51 4.19 16.70
C ILE A 20 -12.33 5.46 16.87
N LEU A 21 -13.63 5.25 16.99
CA LEU A 21 -14.70 5.96 17.64
C LEU A 21 -15.90 6.18 16.70
N SER A 22 -16.67 5.15 16.50
CA SER A 22 -18.13 5.31 16.49
C SER A 22 -18.76 4.00 16.92
N SER A 23 -19.53 4.07 17.98
CA SER A 23 -20.49 3.03 18.33
C SER A 23 -21.20 2.57 17.06
N CYS A 24 -20.98 1.30 16.70
CA CYS A 24 -21.59 0.67 15.55
C CYS A 24 -23.11 0.59 15.77
N ASN A 25 -23.84 1.63 15.47
CA ASN A 25 -25.25 1.52 15.18
C ASN A 25 -25.36 0.84 13.82
N ARG A 26 -25.43 -0.50 13.82
CA ARG A 26 -25.72 -1.30 12.65
C ARG A 26 -27.12 -0.93 12.17
N ILE A 27 -27.20 -0.18 11.10
CA ILE A 27 -28.48 0.05 10.43
C ILE A 27 -28.73 -1.20 9.60
N ASN A 28 -29.70 -1.99 10.02
CA ASN A 28 -30.22 -3.09 9.24
C ASN A 28 -30.91 -2.49 8.01
N THR A 29 -30.45 -2.85 6.82
CA THR A 29 -31.04 -2.41 5.57
C THR A 29 -31.96 -3.53 5.05
N ASP A 30 -32.97 -3.21 4.24
CA ASP A 30 -33.92 -4.19 3.68
C ASP A 30 -33.24 -5.32 2.88
N GLU A 31 -31.99 -5.13 2.50
CA GLU A 31 -31.11 -6.15 1.96
C GLU A 31 -30.22 -6.71 3.08
N ASP A 32 -30.70 -7.69 3.83
CA ASP A 32 -29.99 -8.44 4.89
C ASP A 32 -28.58 -8.99 4.51
N ARG A 33 -28.06 -8.63 3.37
CA ARG A 33 -26.81 -9.16 2.79
C ARG A 33 -25.65 -8.22 2.95
N PHE A 34 -25.93 -6.90 3.02
CA PHE A 34 -24.91 -5.86 3.04
C PHE A 34 -25.15 -4.92 4.22
N PHE A 35 -24.09 -4.58 4.94
CA PHE A 35 -24.18 -3.69 6.09
C PHE A 35 -23.41 -2.41 5.82
N VAL A 36 -24.12 -1.28 5.75
CA VAL A 36 -23.57 0.05 5.51
C VAL A 36 -23.72 0.90 6.76
N ASP A 37 -22.62 1.48 7.22
CA ASP A 37 -22.60 2.35 8.39
C ASP A 37 -23.17 3.76 8.11
N ASN A 38 -23.16 4.64 9.12
CA ASN A 38 -23.69 5.99 9.00
C ASN A 38 -22.90 6.91 8.05
N ASP A 39 -21.64 6.53 7.75
CA ASP A 39 -20.77 7.27 6.83
C ASP A 39 -20.86 6.73 5.39
N ASN A 40 -21.86 5.92 5.08
CA ASN A 40 -22.04 5.25 3.79
C ASN A 40 -20.88 4.31 3.41
N ARG A 41 -20.25 3.69 4.42
CA ARG A 41 -19.20 2.69 4.22
C ARG A 41 -19.83 1.30 4.25
N LEU A 42 -19.58 0.51 3.22
CA LEU A 42 -19.88 -0.92 3.25
C LEU A 42 -18.84 -1.60 4.15
N ARG A 43 -19.29 -2.13 5.29
CA ARG A 43 -18.44 -2.70 6.35
C ARG A 43 -18.50 -4.22 6.41
N MET A 44 -19.59 -4.81 6.01
CA MET A 44 -19.78 -6.25 6.09
C MET A 44 -20.64 -6.76 4.94
N ILE A 45 -20.34 -7.97 4.50
CA ILE A 45 -21.11 -8.72 3.51
C ILE A 45 -21.44 -10.09 4.13
N ASP A 46 -22.70 -10.47 4.16
CA ASP A 46 -23.08 -11.82 4.60
C ASP A 46 -22.81 -12.84 3.51
N ILE A 47 -21.64 -13.51 3.59
CA ILE A 47 -21.23 -14.53 2.61
C ILE A 47 -22.15 -15.74 2.61
N LYS A 48 -22.78 -16.09 3.74
CA LYS A 48 -23.72 -17.23 3.78
C LYS A 48 -24.92 -17.00 2.90
N LYS A 49 -25.37 -15.73 2.79
CA LYS A 49 -26.49 -15.34 1.93
C LYS A 49 -26.07 -15.02 0.50
N ASN A 50 -24.87 -14.49 0.29
CA ASN A 50 -24.39 -14.05 -1.02
C ASN A 50 -23.62 -15.15 -1.79
N GLY A 51 -23.10 -16.17 -1.08
CA GLY A 51 -22.14 -17.13 -1.66
C GLY A 51 -20.72 -16.53 -1.77
N PRO A 52 -19.79 -17.25 -2.39
CA PRO A 52 -18.41 -16.80 -2.53
C PRO A 52 -18.19 -15.75 -3.61
N ASP A 53 -19.15 -15.56 -4.52
CA ASP A 53 -19.11 -14.61 -5.63
C ASP A 53 -19.98 -13.41 -5.29
N ILE A 54 -19.34 -12.30 -4.96
CA ILE A 54 -20.00 -11.10 -4.46
C ILE A 54 -20.18 -10.09 -5.58
N VAL A 55 -21.42 -9.63 -5.78
CA VAL A 55 -21.74 -8.44 -6.60
C VAL A 55 -22.21 -7.34 -5.67
N VAL A 56 -21.39 -6.28 -5.54
CA VAL A 56 -21.72 -5.16 -4.66
C VAL A 56 -22.73 -4.24 -5.37
N PRO A 57 -23.88 -3.93 -4.75
CA PRO A 57 -24.86 -3.01 -5.32
C PRO A 57 -24.34 -1.56 -5.29
N GLU A 58 -24.91 -0.68 -6.10
CA GLU A 58 -24.59 0.75 -6.09
C GLU A 58 -24.99 1.42 -4.76
N LYS A 59 -26.09 0.95 -4.18
CA LYS A 59 -26.63 1.44 -2.91
C LYS A 59 -27.24 0.31 -2.10
N VAL A 60 -27.37 0.53 -0.80
CA VAL A 60 -28.06 -0.35 0.15
C VAL A 60 -29.11 0.47 0.89
N GLY A 61 -30.39 0.18 0.67
CA GLY A 61 -31.48 1.07 1.02
C GLY A 61 -31.30 2.43 0.30
N ASP A 62 -31.39 3.52 1.04
CA ASP A 62 -31.18 4.88 0.50
C ASP A 62 -29.72 5.33 0.47
N LYS A 63 -28.80 4.51 0.94
CA LYS A 63 -27.38 4.87 1.07
C LYS A 63 -26.58 4.48 -0.16
N VAL A 64 -26.00 5.45 -0.83
CA VAL A 64 -25.07 5.26 -1.94
C VAL A 64 -23.70 4.87 -1.38
N ILE A 65 -23.13 3.75 -1.86
CA ILE A 65 -21.84 3.26 -1.39
C ILE A 65 -20.71 4.10 -2.04
N ARG A 66 -19.90 4.73 -1.19
CA ARG A 66 -18.70 5.48 -1.60
C ARG A 66 -17.41 4.86 -1.08
N ILE A 67 -17.51 4.09 -0.01
CA ILE A 67 -16.40 3.47 0.67
C ILE A 67 -16.72 2.00 0.85
N ILE A 68 -15.83 1.14 0.40
CA ILE A 68 -15.85 -0.29 0.72
C ILE A 68 -14.69 -0.53 1.67
N TYR A 69 -15.01 -0.93 2.89
CA TYR A 69 -14.02 -1.26 3.92
C TYR A 69 -14.36 -2.63 4.51
N LEU A 70 -13.73 -3.66 3.98
CA LEU A 70 -13.97 -5.05 4.36
C LEU A 70 -12.79 -5.55 5.20
N GLU A 71 -13.02 -5.72 6.48
CA GLU A 71 -12.05 -6.20 7.45
C GLU A 71 -12.66 -7.37 8.21
N ASP A 72 -12.34 -8.60 7.84
CA ASP A 72 -12.74 -9.77 8.64
C ASP A 72 -12.07 -11.07 8.14
N SER A 73 -12.00 -12.06 9.03
CA SER A 73 -11.66 -13.45 8.73
C SER A 73 -12.73 -14.15 7.86
N TYR A 74 -13.96 -13.67 7.84
CA TYR A 74 -15.05 -14.24 7.02
C TYR A 74 -14.81 -14.06 5.51
N PHE A 75 -14.12 -13.02 5.10
CA PHE A 75 -13.80 -12.75 3.68
C PHE A 75 -12.76 -13.69 3.09
N SER A 76 -12.13 -14.54 3.89
CA SER A 76 -11.26 -15.59 3.40
C SER A 76 -11.96 -16.61 2.50
N LYS A 77 -13.29 -16.58 2.43
CA LYS A 77 -14.12 -17.45 1.60
C LYS A 77 -14.63 -16.78 0.30
N ILE A 78 -14.22 -15.56 0.03
CA ILE A 78 -14.60 -14.87 -1.21
C ILE A 78 -13.76 -15.41 -2.36
N ASP A 79 -14.43 -15.84 -3.43
CA ASP A 79 -13.82 -16.26 -4.69
C ASP A 79 -13.76 -15.10 -5.69
N SER A 80 -14.78 -14.22 -5.71
CA SER A 80 -14.80 -13.00 -6.50
C SER A 80 -15.55 -11.85 -5.82
N ILE A 81 -15.19 -10.61 -6.16
CA ILE A 81 -15.91 -9.41 -5.77
C ILE A 81 -16.04 -8.47 -6.98
N ASP A 82 -17.27 -8.25 -7.43
CA ASP A 82 -17.59 -7.31 -8.50
C ASP A 82 -18.12 -6.01 -7.90
N VAL A 83 -17.36 -4.94 -8.07
CA VAL A 83 -17.70 -3.58 -7.65
C VAL A 83 -18.12 -2.69 -8.83
N SER A 84 -18.31 -3.27 -10.00
CA SER A 84 -18.55 -2.54 -11.26
C SER A 84 -19.82 -1.67 -11.24
N ASN A 85 -20.77 -1.99 -10.38
CA ASN A 85 -22.01 -1.22 -10.20
C ASN A 85 -21.86 -0.04 -9.24
N VAL A 86 -20.74 0.04 -8.49
CA VAL A 86 -20.53 1.08 -7.46
C VAL A 86 -19.89 2.31 -8.13
N SER A 87 -20.71 3.09 -8.84
CA SER A 87 -20.24 4.24 -9.64
C SER A 87 -19.61 5.36 -8.80
N GLU A 88 -20.06 5.51 -7.56
CA GLU A 88 -19.61 6.55 -6.61
C GLU A 88 -18.45 6.09 -5.72
N LEU A 89 -17.89 4.91 -5.94
CA LEU A 89 -16.80 4.37 -5.13
C LEU A 89 -15.56 5.27 -5.18
N GLU A 90 -15.13 5.73 -4.01
CA GLU A 90 -13.96 6.60 -3.84
C GLU A 90 -12.80 5.88 -3.13
N TYR A 91 -13.12 4.95 -2.20
CA TYR A 91 -12.15 4.23 -1.38
C TYR A 91 -12.48 2.75 -1.35
N PHE A 92 -11.49 1.90 -1.60
CA PHE A 92 -11.62 0.45 -1.49
C PHE A 92 -10.53 -0.10 -0.58
N THR A 93 -10.94 -0.74 0.52
CA THR A 93 -10.05 -1.43 1.45
C THR A 93 -10.54 -2.86 1.66
N LEU A 94 -9.65 -3.81 1.44
CA LEU A 94 -9.86 -5.23 1.74
C LEU A 94 -8.72 -5.72 2.62
N GLU A 95 -8.99 -5.99 3.88
CA GLU A 95 -8.03 -6.47 4.88
C GLU A 95 -8.51 -7.79 5.47
N LEU A 96 -7.76 -8.86 5.21
CA LEU A 96 -8.13 -10.19 5.68
C LEU A 96 -7.30 -10.56 6.92
N TRP A 97 -7.97 -10.55 8.08
CA TRP A 97 -7.38 -10.96 9.35
C TRP A 97 -7.74 -12.42 9.65
N GLY A 98 -6.77 -13.28 9.95
CA GLY A 98 -7.00 -14.66 10.37
C GLY A 98 -5.99 -15.64 9.82
N GLY A 99 -5.28 -16.32 10.70
CA GLY A 99 -4.28 -17.31 10.34
C GLY A 99 -4.91 -18.53 9.64
N GLY A 100 -4.59 -18.75 8.40
CA GLY A 100 -4.74 -20.02 7.74
C GLY A 100 -5.78 -20.16 6.63
N SER A 101 -6.71 -19.22 6.45
CA SER A 101 -7.62 -19.23 5.31
C SER A 101 -7.36 -18.02 4.43
N TYR A 102 -6.88 -18.24 3.22
CA TYR A 102 -6.65 -17.17 2.26
C TYR A 102 -7.86 -17.07 1.34
N SER A 103 -8.27 -15.84 1.01
CA SER A 103 -9.23 -15.58 -0.05
C SER A 103 -8.75 -16.25 -1.33
N LYS A 104 -9.70 -16.82 -2.11
CA LYS A 104 -9.42 -17.32 -3.45
C LYS A 104 -9.55 -16.25 -4.50
N LEU A 105 -9.75 -15.01 -4.09
CA LEU A 105 -9.88 -13.84 -4.94
C LEU A 105 -8.64 -13.66 -5.81
N LYS A 106 -8.77 -13.90 -7.11
CA LYS A 106 -7.65 -13.84 -8.05
C LYS A 106 -7.54 -12.51 -8.77
N ARG A 107 -8.64 -11.76 -8.87
CA ARG A 107 -8.70 -10.55 -9.68
C ARG A 107 -9.58 -9.49 -9.06
N LEU A 108 -9.13 -8.24 -9.14
CA LEU A 108 -9.91 -7.04 -8.86
C LEU A 108 -9.93 -6.14 -10.10
N ASP A 109 -11.10 -5.62 -10.46
CA ASP A 109 -11.27 -4.76 -11.64
C ASP A 109 -12.02 -3.48 -11.28
N PHE A 110 -11.28 -2.37 -11.27
CA PHE A 110 -11.81 -1.05 -10.92
C PHE A 110 -12.03 -0.12 -12.12
N ARG A 111 -11.97 -0.62 -13.35
CA ARG A 111 -12.09 0.23 -14.56
C ARG A 111 -13.38 1.03 -14.63
N LYS A 112 -14.48 0.52 -14.06
CA LYS A 112 -15.78 1.21 -14.02
C LYS A 112 -15.91 2.20 -12.87
N ASN A 113 -15.11 2.08 -11.82
CA ASN A 113 -15.18 2.93 -10.61
C ASN A 113 -14.38 4.23 -10.82
N LYS A 114 -14.88 5.14 -11.64
CA LYS A 114 -14.15 6.31 -12.12
C LYS A 114 -13.82 7.34 -11.03
N LYS A 115 -14.50 7.26 -9.86
CA LYS A 115 -14.25 8.12 -8.70
C LYS A 115 -13.26 7.53 -7.71
N LEU A 116 -12.90 6.24 -7.87
CA LEU A 116 -11.99 5.55 -6.97
C LEU A 116 -10.59 6.18 -7.02
N ARG A 117 -10.12 6.59 -5.86
CA ARG A 117 -8.80 7.22 -5.65
C ARG A 117 -7.85 6.37 -4.84
N ASP A 118 -8.37 5.65 -3.86
CA ASP A 118 -7.55 4.89 -2.92
C ASP A 118 -7.90 3.41 -2.97
N VAL A 119 -6.89 2.58 -3.15
CA VAL A 119 -7.00 1.12 -3.13
C VAL A 119 -6.00 0.56 -2.12
N THR A 120 -6.52 -0.13 -1.12
CA THR A 120 -5.73 -0.89 -0.14
C THR A 120 -6.18 -2.35 -0.16
N VAL A 121 -5.23 -3.26 -0.34
CA VAL A 121 -5.46 -4.70 -0.31
C VAL A 121 -4.42 -5.37 0.56
N ASN A 122 -4.87 -6.18 1.53
CA ASN A 122 -3.99 -6.88 2.45
C ASN A 122 -4.38 -8.36 2.59
N ARG A 123 -3.37 -9.24 2.66
CA ARG A 123 -3.49 -10.69 2.91
C ARG A 123 -4.35 -11.45 1.88
N THR A 124 -4.28 -11.05 0.63
CA THR A 124 -4.95 -11.71 -0.51
C THR A 124 -3.94 -12.51 -1.33
N LYS A 125 -3.44 -13.61 -0.77
CA LYS A 125 -2.37 -14.41 -1.40
C LYS A 125 -2.75 -15.06 -2.73
N ALA A 126 -4.04 -15.18 -3.05
CA ALA A 126 -4.49 -15.69 -4.34
C ALA A 126 -4.59 -14.59 -5.41
N LEU A 127 -4.45 -13.31 -5.03
CA LEU A 127 -4.64 -12.20 -5.95
C LEU A 127 -3.45 -12.10 -6.91
N GLU A 128 -3.76 -12.29 -8.18
CA GLU A 128 -2.79 -12.32 -9.28
C GLU A 128 -2.87 -11.05 -10.14
N GLU A 129 -4.05 -10.39 -10.18
CA GLU A 129 -4.30 -9.24 -11.04
C GLU A 129 -5.13 -8.15 -10.35
N ILE A 130 -4.71 -6.89 -10.50
CA ILE A 130 -5.52 -5.72 -10.18
C ILE A 130 -5.51 -4.78 -11.39
N ILE A 131 -6.71 -4.40 -11.85
CA ILE A 131 -6.87 -3.42 -12.92
C ILE A 131 -7.44 -2.15 -12.32
N PHE A 132 -6.64 -1.11 -12.33
CA PHE A 132 -7.01 0.19 -11.77
C PHE A 132 -7.77 1.07 -12.76
N ASN A 133 -8.52 2.04 -12.25
CA ASN A 133 -8.93 3.20 -13.04
C ASN A 133 -7.82 4.27 -13.04
N LYS A 134 -7.84 5.14 -14.05
CA LYS A 134 -6.81 6.18 -14.24
C LYS A 134 -6.76 7.28 -13.17
N ASN A 135 -7.74 7.35 -12.27
CA ASN A 135 -7.84 8.38 -11.24
C ASN A 135 -7.27 7.94 -9.89
N CYS A 136 -6.79 6.69 -9.76
CA CYS A 136 -6.16 6.26 -8.52
C CYS A 136 -4.97 7.16 -8.14
N GLU A 137 -4.97 7.57 -6.88
CA GLU A 137 -3.99 8.46 -6.25
C GLU A 137 -3.13 7.69 -5.25
N THR A 138 -3.71 6.68 -4.60
CA THR A 138 -3.03 5.82 -3.63
C THR A 138 -3.23 4.36 -3.98
N VAL A 139 -2.15 3.58 -3.95
CA VAL A 139 -2.17 2.12 -4.10
C VAL A 139 -1.32 1.50 -3.00
N CYS A 140 -1.94 0.74 -2.11
CA CYS A 140 -1.29 0.02 -1.02
C CYS A 140 -1.60 -1.47 -1.11
N LEU A 141 -0.58 -2.28 -1.35
CA LEU A 141 -0.68 -3.73 -1.50
C LEU A 141 0.20 -4.42 -0.48
N PHE A 142 -0.41 -5.24 0.37
CA PHE A 142 0.28 -5.95 1.45
C PHE A 142 -0.01 -7.43 1.35
N ASN A 143 1.02 -8.27 1.44
CA ASN A 143 0.84 -9.73 1.46
C ASN A 143 -0.02 -10.25 0.30
N THR A 144 0.28 -9.79 -0.93
CA THR A 144 -0.38 -10.22 -2.17
C THR A 144 0.55 -11.13 -2.98
N TYR A 145 0.00 -11.86 -3.97
CA TYR A 145 0.80 -12.72 -4.86
C TYR A 145 1.01 -12.13 -6.26
N ILE A 146 0.83 -10.81 -6.37
CA ILE A 146 1.00 -10.09 -7.63
C ILE A 146 2.49 -10.06 -8.00
N LYS A 147 2.83 -10.64 -9.16
CA LYS A 147 4.19 -10.66 -9.73
C LYS A 147 4.46 -9.48 -10.63
N GLU A 148 3.44 -9.01 -11.31
CA GLU A 148 3.51 -7.90 -12.26
C GLU A 148 2.40 -6.91 -11.97
N LEU A 149 2.69 -5.62 -12.07
CA LEU A 149 1.74 -4.56 -11.76
C LEU A 149 1.80 -3.47 -12.82
N ASP A 150 0.67 -3.24 -13.52
CA ASP A 150 0.58 -2.16 -14.50
C ASP A 150 0.03 -0.88 -13.86
N LEU A 151 0.91 0.08 -13.64
CA LEU A 151 0.60 1.41 -13.11
C LEU A 151 0.66 2.52 -14.18
N LYS A 152 0.86 2.19 -15.46
CA LYS A 152 1.13 3.17 -16.53
C LYS A 152 0.03 4.20 -16.73
N LEU A 153 -1.22 3.83 -16.47
CA LEU A 153 -2.37 4.73 -16.59
C LEU A 153 -2.55 5.66 -15.38
N LEU A 154 -1.90 5.39 -14.25
CA LEU A 154 -2.11 6.08 -12.99
C LEU A 154 -1.27 7.38 -12.89
N LYS A 155 -1.53 8.33 -13.77
CA LYS A 155 -0.79 9.61 -13.79
C LYS A 155 -1.02 10.50 -12.56
N LYS A 156 -2.06 10.21 -11.78
CA LYS A 156 -2.36 10.92 -10.52
C LYS A 156 -1.75 10.26 -9.28
N LEU A 157 -1.17 9.05 -9.45
CA LEU A 157 -0.61 8.29 -8.34
C LEU A 157 0.46 9.12 -7.62
N ASN A 158 0.23 9.36 -6.32
CA ASN A 158 1.13 10.12 -5.46
C ASN A 158 1.73 9.25 -4.35
N HIS A 159 1.07 8.14 -3.99
CA HIS A 159 1.55 7.19 -2.99
C HIS A 159 1.48 5.76 -3.51
N PHE A 160 2.60 5.06 -3.48
CA PHE A 160 2.68 3.64 -3.81
C PHE A 160 3.36 2.86 -2.70
N THR A 161 2.68 1.83 -2.20
CA THR A 161 3.20 0.89 -1.21
C THR A 161 3.01 -0.55 -1.68
N TYR A 162 4.07 -1.35 -1.61
CA TYR A 162 4.03 -2.79 -1.84
C TYR A 162 4.86 -3.51 -0.77
N TRP A 163 4.23 -4.40 0.00
CA TRP A 163 4.90 -5.15 1.07
C TRP A 163 4.58 -6.63 0.99
N HIS A 164 5.62 -7.46 1.08
CA HIS A 164 5.55 -8.91 1.18
C HIS A 164 4.82 -9.58 0.00
N GLY A 165 5.55 -9.75 -1.08
CA GLY A 165 5.04 -10.46 -2.23
C GLY A 165 6.09 -10.62 -3.33
N PRO A 166 5.77 -11.39 -4.37
CA PRO A 166 6.73 -11.81 -5.38
C PRO A 166 6.95 -10.80 -6.51
N LEU A 167 6.67 -9.50 -6.31
CA LEU A 167 6.85 -8.49 -7.35
C LEU A 167 8.32 -8.44 -7.80
N GLU A 168 8.57 -8.72 -9.09
CA GLU A 168 9.91 -8.83 -9.66
C GLU A 168 10.37 -7.57 -10.38
N SER A 169 9.44 -6.77 -10.88
CA SER A 169 9.73 -5.51 -11.55
C SER A 169 8.58 -4.52 -11.42
N ILE A 170 8.88 -3.23 -11.59
CA ILE A 170 7.88 -2.17 -11.60
C ILE A 170 8.29 -1.03 -12.52
N ASP A 171 7.40 -0.59 -13.40
CA ASP A 171 7.57 0.59 -14.24
C ASP A 171 6.80 1.79 -13.64
N LEU A 172 7.53 2.72 -13.04
CA LEU A 172 7.01 3.95 -12.45
C LEU A 172 7.16 5.17 -13.35
N SER A 173 7.65 4.99 -14.59
CA SER A 173 8.04 6.08 -15.50
C SER A 173 6.92 7.06 -15.85
N ASN A 174 5.67 6.64 -15.74
CA ASN A 174 4.49 7.45 -16.00
C ASN A 174 3.86 8.08 -14.74
N ASN A 175 4.31 7.68 -13.54
CA ASN A 175 3.73 8.11 -12.28
C ASN A 175 4.46 9.32 -11.69
N THR A 176 4.63 10.37 -12.49
CA THR A 176 5.45 11.55 -12.18
C THR A 176 4.93 12.41 -11.02
N ASN A 177 3.75 12.08 -10.50
CA ASN A 177 3.18 12.71 -9.31
C ASN A 177 3.56 11.98 -8.00
N LEU A 178 4.23 10.83 -8.07
CA LEU A 178 4.66 10.11 -6.88
C LEU A 178 5.53 10.99 -5.98
N ASP A 179 5.12 11.10 -4.73
CA ASP A 179 5.89 11.69 -3.65
C ASP A 179 6.37 10.66 -2.62
N GLN A 180 5.76 9.46 -2.62
CA GLN A 180 6.16 8.35 -1.76
C GLN A 180 6.17 7.02 -2.52
N VAL A 181 7.26 6.29 -2.41
CA VAL A 181 7.42 4.93 -2.94
C VAL A 181 8.00 4.04 -1.84
N TRP A 182 7.21 3.08 -1.36
CA TRP A 182 7.61 2.17 -0.31
C TRP A 182 7.47 0.73 -0.79
N ILE A 183 8.58 0.03 -0.91
CA ILE A 183 8.62 -1.37 -1.34
C ILE A 183 9.40 -2.17 -0.31
N LYS A 184 8.75 -3.19 0.25
CA LYS A 184 9.35 -4.06 1.27
C LYS A 184 9.14 -5.53 0.93
N ASN A 185 10.21 -6.32 1.09
CA ASN A 185 10.18 -7.77 0.90
C ASN A 185 9.56 -8.16 -0.45
N ALA A 186 10.17 -7.65 -1.52
CA ALA A 186 9.86 -7.91 -2.92
C ALA A 186 11.12 -8.38 -3.66
N ASN A 187 10.96 -8.91 -4.88
CA ASN A 187 12.08 -9.48 -5.65
C ASN A 187 12.67 -8.50 -6.68
N ILE A 188 12.47 -7.20 -6.48
CA ILE A 188 12.90 -6.15 -7.41
C ILE A 188 14.42 -5.95 -7.30
N LYS A 189 15.15 -6.07 -8.42
CA LYS A 189 16.60 -5.85 -8.48
C LYS A 189 16.97 -4.46 -8.92
N THR A 190 16.12 -3.81 -9.69
CA THR A 190 16.36 -2.45 -10.23
C THR A 190 15.09 -1.64 -10.20
N VAL A 191 15.21 -0.34 -9.99
CA VAL A 191 14.08 0.60 -10.05
C VAL A 191 14.52 1.91 -10.71
N ASP A 192 13.78 2.35 -11.73
CA ASP A 192 14.03 3.66 -12.35
C ASP A 192 13.09 4.72 -11.76
N ILE A 193 13.65 5.63 -10.97
CA ILE A 193 12.94 6.75 -10.34
C ILE A 193 13.37 8.12 -10.90
N LYS A 194 14.16 8.17 -11.97
CA LYS A 194 14.72 9.41 -12.53
C LYS A 194 13.67 10.44 -12.96
N LYS A 195 12.48 9.98 -13.36
CA LYS A 195 11.37 10.86 -13.74
C LYS A 195 10.55 11.37 -12.56
N LEU A 196 10.72 10.83 -11.37
CA LEU A 196 9.90 11.10 -10.19
C LEU A 196 10.41 12.32 -9.42
N LYS A 197 10.34 13.50 -10.02
CA LYS A 197 10.88 14.76 -9.48
C LYS A 197 10.19 15.25 -8.19
N LYS A 198 9.00 14.71 -7.87
CA LYS A 198 8.22 15.08 -6.68
C LYS A 198 8.52 14.21 -5.48
N LEU A 199 9.32 13.13 -5.64
CA LEU A 199 9.63 12.21 -4.54
C LEU A 199 10.18 12.95 -3.32
N LYS A 200 9.58 12.64 -2.19
CA LYS A 200 9.96 13.11 -0.84
C LYS A 200 10.44 11.96 0.04
N SER A 201 9.91 10.77 -0.16
CA SER A 201 10.25 9.60 0.65
C SER A 201 10.31 8.33 -0.19
N ILE A 202 11.40 7.61 -0.03
CA ILE A 202 11.56 6.26 -0.57
C ILE A 202 11.95 5.30 0.55
N VAL A 203 11.38 4.09 0.49
CA VAL A 203 11.71 2.98 1.36
C VAL A 203 11.89 1.73 0.51
N PHE A 204 13.08 1.16 0.51
CA PHE A 204 13.39 -0.16 -0.02
C PHE A 204 13.96 -1.01 1.11
N TYR A 205 13.21 -1.98 1.60
CA TYR A 205 13.61 -2.87 2.68
C TYR A 205 13.43 -4.33 2.30
N GLY A 206 14.45 -5.15 2.49
CA GLY A 206 14.38 -6.56 2.14
C GLY A 206 14.14 -6.77 0.63
N VAL A 207 14.70 -5.89 -0.20
CA VAL A 207 14.60 -5.88 -1.65
C VAL A 207 16.02 -6.09 -2.20
N PRO A 208 16.27 -7.07 -3.09
CA PRO A 208 17.62 -7.33 -3.61
C PRO A 208 18.07 -6.26 -4.62
N LEU A 209 17.85 -4.99 -4.27
CA LEU A 209 18.21 -3.84 -5.09
C LEU A 209 19.72 -3.69 -5.11
N GLU A 210 20.33 -3.67 -6.30
CA GLU A 210 21.77 -3.64 -6.49
C GLU A 210 22.32 -2.21 -6.53
N GLU A 211 21.55 -1.28 -7.07
CA GLU A 211 21.88 0.14 -7.18
C GLU A 211 20.64 1.03 -7.00
N LEU A 212 20.86 2.27 -6.58
CA LEU A 212 19.81 3.27 -6.42
C LEU A 212 20.31 4.66 -6.84
N ASP A 213 19.87 5.12 -8.01
CA ASP A 213 20.19 6.46 -8.52
C ASP A 213 19.09 7.46 -8.10
N ILE A 214 19.44 8.33 -7.14
CA ILE A 214 18.57 9.40 -6.63
C ILE A 214 18.98 10.79 -7.15
N SER A 215 19.92 10.88 -8.07
CA SER A 215 20.49 12.15 -8.57
C SER A 215 19.44 13.10 -9.16
N ASN A 216 18.35 12.56 -9.63
CA ASN A 216 17.25 13.29 -10.25
C ASN A 216 16.05 13.57 -9.32
N ASN A 217 16.18 13.32 -8.02
CA ASN A 217 15.10 13.47 -7.03
C ASN A 217 15.43 14.55 -5.97
N PRO A 218 15.56 15.84 -6.34
CA PRO A 218 16.07 16.89 -5.44
C PRO A 218 15.14 17.24 -4.29
N ASN A 219 13.92 16.70 -4.28
CA ASN A 219 12.93 16.91 -3.24
C ASN A 219 12.91 15.83 -2.15
N LEU A 220 13.80 14.83 -2.24
CA LEU A 220 13.90 13.78 -1.23
C LEU A 220 14.23 14.35 0.15
N VAL A 221 13.43 13.93 1.13
CA VAL A 221 13.58 14.25 2.54
C VAL A 221 14.03 13.02 3.33
N ALA A 222 13.60 11.83 2.90
CA ALA A 222 13.95 10.58 3.52
C ALA A 222 14.27 9.49 2.49
N VAL A 223 15.41 8.84 2.68
CA VAL A 223 15.85 7.66 1.93
C VAL A 223 16.10 6.54 2.92
N ARG A 224 15.40 5.41 2.76
CA ARG A 224 15.61 4.20 3.53
C ARG A 224 15.86 3.05 2.57
N THR A 225 17.10 2.58 2.53
CA THR A 225 17.53 1.46 1.69
C THR A 225 18.42 0.54 2.53
N TYR A 226 17.79 -0.37 3.26
CA TYR A 226 18.48 -1.32 4.12
C TYR A 226 17.90 -2.73 3.97
N ASN A 227 18.71 -3.74 4.31
CA ASN A 227 18.52 -5.12 3.91
C ASN A 227 18.39 -5.22 2.38
N THR A 228 19.34 -4.57 1.68
CA THR A 228 19.45 -4.48 0.22
C THR A 228 20.84 -4.87 -0.23
N ASN A 229 21.13 -4.79 -1.54
CA ASN A 229 22.49 -4.98 -2.08
C ASN A 229 23.17 -3.65 -2.47
N VAL A 230 22.55 -2.50 -2.18
CA VAL A 230 23.09 -1.17 -2.48
C VAL A 230 24.37 -0.94 -1.68
N LYS A 231 25.48 -0.71 -2.37
CA LYS A 231 26.80 -0.50 -1.76
C LYS A 231 27.21 0.97 -1.71
N VAL A 232 26.66 1.78 -2.59
CA VAL A 232 26.98 3.20 -2.71
C VAL A 232 25.69 3.98 -2.86
N LEU A 233 25.54 5.08 -2.13
CA LEU A 233 24.44 6.02 -2.25
C LEU A 233 24.99 7.43 -2.43
N ASP A 234 24.89 7.98 -3.64
CA ASP A 234 25.28 9.37 -3.92
C ASP A 234 24.13 10.32 -3.59
N VAL A 235 24.34 11.17 -2.58
CA VAL A 235 23.38 12.16 -2.10
C VAL A 235 23.70 13.60 -2.53
N SER A 236 24.70 13.80 -3.39
CA SER A 236 25.21 15.11 -3.81
C SER A 236 24.12 16.03 -4.39
N ASN A 237 23.08 15.45 -4.99
CA ASN A 237 21.98 16.17 -5.63
C ASN A 237 20.69 16.23 -4.77
N ASN A 238 20.77 15.87 -3.49
CA ASN A 238 19.60 15.76 -2.61
C ASN A 238 19.69 16.70 -1.40
N PRO A 239 19.71 18.04 -1.59
CA PRO A 239 19.99 19.01 -0.51
C PRO A 239 18.91 19.08 0.58
N LYS A 240 17.76 18.44 0.36
CA LYS A 240 16.64 18.44 1.32
C LYS A 240 16.62 17.20 2.22
N LEU A 241 17.58 16.27 2.06
CA LEU A 241 17.64 15.07 2.88
C LEU A 241 17.80 15.43 4.36
N LYS A 242 16.98 14.77 5.17
CA LYS A 242 16.99 14.84 6.64
C LYS A 242 17.27 13.50 7.28
N PHE A 243 16.91 12.41 6.60
CA PHE A 243 17.01 11.06 7.13
C PHE A 243 17.53 10.12 6.05
N ILE A 244 18.59 9.40 6.36
CA ILE A 244 19.17 8.35 5.54
C ILE A 244 19.29 7.11 6.42
N GLU A 245 18.70 6.01 5.98
CA GLU A 245 18.85 4.70 6.63
C GLU A 245 19.36 3.72 5.58
N VAL A 246 20.54 3.14 5.82
CA VAL A 246 21.24 2.24 4.89
C VAL A 246 21.84 1.05 5.65
N ASP A 247 22.27 0.04 4.91
CA ASP A 247 23.01 -1.07 5.50
C ASP A 247 24.40 -0.61 6.00
N GLU A 248 24.87 -1.25 7.06
CA GLU A 248 26.26 -1.10 7.48
C GLU A 248 27.21 -1.45 6.31
N GLY A 249 28.20 -0.56 6.08
CA GLY A 249 29.12 -0.68 4.97
C GLY A 249 28.65 -0.07 3.65
N THR A 250 27.46 0.53 3.60
CA THR A 250 27.07 1.38 2.45
C THR A 250 27.87 2.68 2.48
N GLU A 251 28.56 2.98 1.39
CA GLU A 251 29.28 4.24 1.20
C GLU A 251 28.30 5.37 0.84
N ILE A 252 28.38 6.50 1.55
CA ILE A 252 27.62 7.71 1.24
C ILE A 252 28.54 8.68 0.53
N ILE A 253 28.21 9.06 -0.71
CA ILE A 253 28.94 10.06 -1.48
C ILE A 253 28.19 11.40 -1.44
N GLY A 254 28.94 12.50 -1.29
CA GLY A 254 28.39 13.86 -1.23
C GLY A 254 28.24 14.38 0.21
N GLU A 255 28.19 15.72 0.32
CA GLU A 255 27.98 16.39 1.58
C GLU A 255 26.50 16.39 1.95
N THR A 256 26.19 16.08 3.23
CA THR A 256 24.82 16.07 3.73
C THR A 256 24.76 16.44 5.20
N ASN A 257 23.67 17.14 5.60
CA ASN A 257 23.34 17.38 7.01
C ASN A 257 22.27 16.41 7.52
N ALA A 258 21.95 15.35 6.74
CA ALA A 258 20.96 14.35 7.13
C ALA A 258 21.47 13.53 8.31
N GLU A 259 20.56 13.12 9.17
CA GLU A 259 20.78 12.08 10.16
C GLU A 259 20.96 10.75 9.42
N ILE A 260 22.11 10.09 9.60
CA ILE A 260 22.42 8.81 8.96
C ILE A 260 22.34 7.71 9.99
N LYS A 261 21.53 6.70 9.71
CA LYS A 261 21.48 5.46 10.48
C LYS A 261 22.00 4.32 9.64
N TYR A 262 22.97 3.60 10.15
CA TYR A 262 23.45 2.36 9.59
C TYR A 262 22.78 1.18 10.31
N TRP A 263 22.18 0.27 9.53
CA TRP A 263 21.55 -0.93 10.03
C TRP A 263 22.54 -2.09 9.98
N THR A 264 22.81 -2.68 11.13
CA THR A 264 23.59 -3.92 11.22
C THR A 264 22.72 -5.12 10.87
N LYS A 265 23.35 -6.24 10.56
CA LYS A 265 22.63 -7.50 10.33
C LYS A 265 21.81 -7.92 11.56
N GLU A 266 22.34 -7.69 12.76
CA GLU A 266 21.66 -7.97 14.02
C GLU A 266 20.41 -7.10 14.24
N ASP A 267 20.47 -5.80 13.88
CA ASP A 267 19.31 -4.91 13.95
C ASP A 267 18.18 -5.38 13.00
N ILE A 268 18.54 -5.84 11.81
CA ILE A 268 17.60 -6.35 10.81
C ILE A 268 16.94 -7.64 11.32
N GLU A 269 17.72 -8.60 11.83
CA GLU A 269 17.22 -9.84 12.41
C GLU A 269 16.22 -9.57 13.54
N ARG A 270 16.52 -8.64 14.44
CA ARG A 270 15.61 -8.21 15.52
C ARG A 270 14.30 -7.60 15.01
N LEU A 271 14.35 -6.85 13.89
CA LEU A 271 13.13 -6.32 13.27
C LEU A 271 12.26 -7.43 12.71
N GLU A 272 12.87 -8.41 12.05
CA GLU A 272 12.16 -9.54 11.46
C GLU A 272 11.52 -10.44 12.52
N GLU A 273 12.20 -10.68 13.64
CA GLU A 273 11.65 -11.41 14.77
C GLU A 273 10.39 -10.74 15.33
N LYS A 274 10.47 -9.42 15.60
CA LYS A 274 9.31 -8.63 16.07
C LYS A 274 8.14 -8.60 15.11
N SER A 275 8.41 -8.76 13.82
CA SER A 275 7.34 -8.78 12.79
C SER A 275 6.61 -10.11 12.69
N LYS A 276 7.18 -11.19 13.25
CA LYS A 276 6.55 -12.53 13.28
C LYS A 276 5.52 -12.67 14.40
N ASP A 277 5.66 -11.85 15.45
CA ASP A 277 4.78 -11.87 16.63
C ASP A 277 3.53 -10.98 16.48
N ASN A 278 3.37 -10.27 15.33
CA ASN A 278 2.24 -9.43 14.96
C ASN A 278 1.57 -9.91 13.67
#